data_a7872ac2388f383130265b794da55cae
#
_entry.id   a7872ac2388f383130265b794da55cae
#
_cell.length_a   1.000
_cell.length_b   1.000
_cell.length_c   1.000
_cell.angle_alpha   90.00
_cell.angle_beta   90.00
_cell.angle_gamma   90.00
#
_symmetry.space_group_name_H-M   'P 1'
#
loop_
_entity.id
_entity.type
_entity.pdbx_description
1 polymer ?
#
loop_
_entity_poly.entity_id
_entity_poly.type
_entity_poly.pdbx_seq_one_letter_code
_entity_poly.pdbx_strand_id
1 'polypeptide(L)'
;HESGHAIYEFGIDDRLSQTPAGQGTSMGMHESQSRFFENIIGRSEAFWIPVYGKLKELFPEQLKGVGREMFVRAINKVQPGLIRTEADELTYSLHVLVRYELEKMLIEKNLDVKELPKLWADKYEEYLGIRPENDAEGVPRPERGHLGTAYPHAEGAVL
;
A
#
# COMPACT_ATOMS: atom_id res chain seq x y z
N HIS A 1 5.66 5.35 5.56
CA HIS A 1 5.65 3.89 5.41
C HIS A 1 7.03 3.30 5.71
N GLU A 2 8.02 3.49 4.85
CA GLU A 2 9.39 2.95 5.00
C GLU A 2 10.06 3.40 6.31
N SER A 3 9.84 4.65 6.73
CA SER A 3 10.32 5.12 8.03
C SER A 3 9.69 4.36 9.21
N GLY A 4 8.45 3.90 9.06
CA GLY A 4 7.78 3.09 10.07
C GLY A 4 8.43 1.71 10.23
N HIS A 5 8.79 1.07 9.12
CA HIS A 5 9.59 -0.15 9.14
C HIS A 5 10.96 0.07 9.83
N ALA A 6 11.65 1.16 9.47
CA ALA A 6 12.93 1.49 10.06
C ALA A 6 12.84 1.77 11.57
N ILE A 7 11.83 2.51 12.02
CA ILE A 7 11.62 2.80 13.46
C ILE A 7 11.34 1.51 14.23
N TYR A 8 10.60 0.57 13.64
CA TYR A 8 10.37 -0.74 14.25
C TYR A 8 11.67 -1.51 14.45
N GLU A 9 12.53 -1.58 13.42
CA GLU A 9 13.83 -2.23 13.50
C GLU A 9 14.77 -1.54 14.52
N PHE A 10 14.81 -0.21 14.53
CA PHE A 10 15.60 0.55 15.52
C PHE A 10 15.12 0.40 16.97
N GLY A 11 13.87 -0.02 17.16
CA GLY A 11 13.31 -0.30 18.48
C GLY A 11 13.73 -1.65 19.06
N ILE A 12 14.41 -2.50 18.28
CA ILE A 12 14.90 -3.80 18.76
C ILE A 12 16.07 -3.57 19.73
N ASP A 13 16.01 -4.20 20.90
CA ASP A 13 17.08 -4.14 21.89
C ASP A 13 18.37 -4.74 21.33
N ASP A 14 19.50 -4.02 21.46
CA ASP A 14 20.82 -4.43 20.94
C ASP A 14 21.23 -5.85 21.40
N ARG A 15 20.80 -6.25 22.61
CA ARG A 15 21.07 -7.60 23.14
C ARG A 15 20.37 -8.70 22.35
N LEU A 16 19.31 -8.37 21.62
CA LEU A 16 18.51 -9.29 20.83
C LEU A 16 18.86 -9.25 19.34
N SER A 17 19.52 -8.19 18.86
CA SER A 17 19.74 -7.90 17.44
C SER A 17 20.42 -9.04 16.66
N GLN A 18 21.26 -9.82 17.33
CA GLN A 18 21.97 -10.98 16.74
C GLN A 18 21.31 -12.33 17.05
N THR A 19 20.08 -12.30 17.52
CA THR A 19 19.32 -13.51 17.85
C THR A 19 18.04 -13.62 17.03
N PRO A 20 17.42 -14.80 16.89
CA PRO A 20 16.10 -14.93 16.26
C PRO A 20 15.01 -14.08 16.93
N ALA A 21 15.14 -13.74 18.21
CA ALA A 21 14.21 -12.88 18.94
C ALA A 21 14.34 -11.40 18.56
N GLY A 22 15.45 -11.00 17.93
CA GLY A 22 15.68 -9.64 17.43
C GLY A 22 15.15 -9.40 16.02
N GLN A 23 14.51 -10.40 15.43
CA GLN A 23 13.85 -10.23 14.14
C GLN A 23 12.37 -9.88 14.34
N GLY A 24 11.76 -9.18 13.37
CA GLY A 24 10.33 -8.93 13.38
C GLY A 24 9.55 -10.24 13.52
N THR A 25 8.52 -10.26 14.36
CA THR A 25 7.72 -11.47 14.64
C THR A 25 7.10 -12.06 13.38
N SER A 26 6.63 -11.17 12.47
CA SER A 26 6.08 -11.54 11.16
C SER A 26 6.05 -10.32 10.26
N MET A 27 5.90 -10.52 8.95
CA MET A 27 5.68 -9.42 8.00
C MET A 27 4.40 -8.65 8.32
N GLY A 28 3.36 -9.30 8.80
CA GLY A 28 2.12 -8.63 9.24
C GLY A 28 2.37 -7.68 10.42
N MET A 29 3.18 -8.06 11.40
CA MET A 29 3.54 -7.17 12.51
C MET A 29 4.40 -6.01 12.03
N HIS A 30 5.36 -6.27 11.15
CA HIS A 30 6.24 -5.26 10.56
C HIS A 30 5.43 -4.24 9.76
N GLU A 31 4.48 -4.71 8.92
CA GLU A 31 3.56 -3.87 8.15
C GLU A 31 2.58 -3.10 9.04
N SER A 32 2.15 -3.66 10.16
CA SER A 32 1.30 -2.94 11.11
C SER A 32 1.99 -1.69 11.67
N GLN A 33 3.31 -1.76 11.90
CA GLN A 33 4.09 -0.63 12.36
C GLN A 33 4.30 0.42 11.27
N SER A 34 4.62 0.01 10.04
CA SER A 34 4.71 0.93 8.91
C SER A 34 3.40 1.66 8.66
N ARG A 35 2.28 0.94 8.71
CA ARG A 35 0.93 1.52 8.56
C ARG A 35 0.53 2.43 9.72
N PHE A 36 0.94 2.11 10.93
CA PHE A 36 0.73 2.99 12.08
C PHE A 36 1.39 4.35 11.85
N PHE A 37 2.66 4.35 11.45
CA PHE A 37 3.38 5.60 11.19
C PHE A 37 2.87 6.34 9.95
N GLU A 38 2.50 5.63 8.89
CA GLU A 38 1.95 6.22 7.68
C GLU A 38 0.56 6.82 7.90
N ASN A 39 -0.38 6.02 8.38
CA ASN A 39 -1.79 6.39 8.42
C ASN A 39 -2.17 7.12 9.71
N ILE A 40 -1.82 6.55 10.87
CA ILE A 40 -2.27 7.11 12.15
C ILE A 40 -1.47 8.37 12.51
N ILE A 41 -0.15 8.36 12.29
CA ILE A 41 0.70 9.51 12.60
C ILE A 41 0.81 10.44 11.40
N GLY A 42 1.31 9.97 10.28
CA GLY A 42 1.69 10.79 9.14
C GLY A 42 0.53 11.49 8.42
N ARG A 43 -0.68 10.98 8.55
CA ARG A 43 -1.90 11.60 8.02
C ARG A 43 -2.68 12.41 9.05
N SER A 44 -2.26 12.40 10.33
CA SER A 44 -2.95 13.15 11.38
C SER A 44 -2.68 14.65 11.29
N GLU A 45 -3.68 15.46 11.65
CA GLU A 45 -3.49 16.91 11.75
C GLU A 45 -2.44 17.27 12.80
N ALA A 46 -2.41 16.53 13.93
CA ALA A 46 -1.48 16.76 15.01
C ALA A 46 0.00 16.68 14.57
N PHE A 47 0.32 15.75 13.68
CA PHE A 47 1.65 15.64 13.08
C PHE A 47 2.01 16.88 12.23
N TRP A 48 1.04 17.40 11.46
CA TRP A 48 1.28 18.51 10.54
C TRP A 48 1.31 19.89 11.20
N ILE A 49 0.80 20.03 12.43
CA ILE A 49 0.86 21.30 13.16
C ILE A 49 2.32 21.84 13.26
N PRO A 50 3.29 21.08 13.78
CA PRO A 50 4.67 21.56 13.88
C PRO A 50 5.47 21.44 12.57
N VAL A 51 5.07 20.57 11.62
CA VAL A 51 5.90 20.20 10.46
C VAL A 51 5.53 20.95 9.19
N TYR A 52 4.26 21.36 9.04
CA TYR A 52 3.75 21.93 7.80
C TYR A 52 4.50 23.20 7.33
N GLY A 53 4.91 24.05 8.26
CA GLY A 53 5.69 25.24 7.92
C GLY A 53 6.99 24.89 7.20
N LYS A 54 7.70 23.88 7.68
CA LYS A 54 8.94 23.41 7.05
C LYS A 54 8.70 22.78 5.69
N LEU A 55 7.62 22.01 5.54
CA LEU A 55 7.22 21.46 4.24
C LEU A 55 6.98 22.58 3.21
N LYS A 56 6.29 23.64 3.61
CA LYS A 56 5.99 24.79 2.75
C LYS A 56 7.24 25.58 2.33
N GLU A 57 8.25 25.67 3.21
CA GLU A 57 9.55 26.25 2.86
C GLU A 57 10.29 25.43 1.79
N LEU A 58 10.19 24.10 1.85
CA LEU A 58 10.86 23.20 0.92
C LEU A 58 10.13 23.14 -0.45
N PHE A 59 8.82 23.32 -0.46
CA PHE A 59 7.98 23.23 -1.66
C PHE A 59 7.11 24.48 -1.84
N PRO A 60 7.71 25.69 -1.98
CA PRO A 60 6.96 26.93 -1.97
C PRO A 60 6.01 27.08 -3.16
N GLU A 61 6.40 26.65 -4.34
CA GLU A 61 5.57 26.78 -5.54
C GLU A 61 4.40 25.80 -5.55
N GLN A 62 4.65 24.54 -5.14
CA GLN A 62 3.63 23.47 -5.10
C GLN A 62 2.56 23.74 -4.03
N LEU A 63 2.98 24.38 -2.93
CA LEU A 63 2.10 24.69 -1.80
C LEU A 63 1.66 26.16 -1.74
N LYS A 64 1.84 26.89 -2.87
CA LYS A 64 1.38 28.26 -2.98
C LYS A 64 -0.14 28.34 -2.81
N GLY A 65 -0.59 29.12 -1.86
CA GLY A 65 -2.03 29.26 -1.56
C GLY A 65 -2.64 28.08 -0.79
N VAL A 66 -1.89 27.00 -0.55
CA VAL A 66 -2.38 25.86 0.21
C VAL A 66 -2.16 26.10 1.70
N GLY A 67 -3.22 26.01 2.49
CA GLY A 67 -3.17 26.03 3.95
C GLY A 67 -3.02 24.62 4.52
N ARG A 68 -2.55 24.53 5.79
CA ARG A 68 -2.39 23.23 6.47
C ARG A 68 -3.68 22.39 6.45
N GLU A 69 -4.82 22.99 6.75
CA GLU A 69 -6.11 22.30 6.77
C GLU A 69 -6.47 21.71 5.39
N MET A 70 -6.29 22.48 4.33
CA MET A 70 -6.50 22.01 2.96
C MET A 70 -5.54 20.85 2.62
N PHE A 71 -4.27 20.95 3.01
CA PHE A 71 -3.28 19.92 2.83
C PHE A 71 -3.67 18.64 3.55
N VAL A 72 -4.06 18.72 4.84
CA VAL A 72 -4.49 17.55 5.63
C VAL A 72 -5.74 16.91 5.02
N ARG A 73 -6.70 17.68 4.56
CA ARG A 73 -7.87 17.15 3.83
C ARG A 73 -7.46 16.45 2.54
N ALA A 74 -6.50 17.01 1.80
CA ALA A 74 -6.04 16.42 0.53
C ALA A 74 -5.36 15.07 0.72
N ILE A 75 -4.46 14.93 1.71
CA ILE A 75 -3.77 13.67 1.98
C ILE A 75 -4.69 12.59 2.60
N ASN A 76 -5.84 12.99 3.13
CA ASN A 76 -6.86 12.08 3.66
C ASN A 76 -8.06 11.91 2.72
N LYS A 77 -7.96 12.37 1.46
CA LYS A 77 -9.02 12.20 0.49
C LYS A 77 -9.22 10.72 0.18
N VAL A 78 -10.45 10.25 0.28
CA VAL A 78 -10.86 8.89 -0.11
C VAL A 78 -11.32 8.94 -1.57
N GLN A 79 -10.67 8.16 -2.41
CA GLN A 79 -11.04 8.02 -3.81
C GLN A 79 -10.55 6.68 -4.35
N PRO A 80 -11.45 5.77 -4.77
CA PRO A 80 -11.05 4.54 -5.42
C PRO A 80 -10.15 4.81 -6.63
N GLY A 81 -9.11 4.01 -6.79
CA GLY A 81 -8.17 4.08 -7.89
C GLY A 81 -7.69 2.68 -8.28
N LEU A 82 -7.02 2.56 -9.41
CA LEU A 82 -6.51 1.26 -9.91
C LEU A 82 -5.12 0.92 -9.36
N ILE A 83 -4.40 1.91 -8.81
CA ILE A 83 -3.01 1.76 -8.36
C ILE A 83 -2.97 1.57 -6.84
N ARG A 84 -2.56 0.38 -6.41
CA ARG A 84 -2.50 0.04 -4.97
C ARG A 84 -1.61 0.98 -4.15
N THR A 85 -0.43 1.32 -4.66
CA THR A 85 0.53 2.17 -3.95
C THR A 85 0.08 3.62 -3.78
N GLU A 86 -0.92 4.05 -4.56
CA GLU A 86 -1.54 5.37 -4.48
C GLU A 86 -2.89 5.34 -3.73
N ALA A 87 -3.33 4.16 -3.30
CA ALA A 87 -4.60 3.99 -2.61
C ALA A 87 -4.63 4.72 -1.27
N ASP A 88 -5.77 5.28 -0.95
CA ASP A 88 -6.05 5.88 0.36
C ASP A 88 -6.19 4.82 1.47
N GLU A 89 -6.29 5.27 2.72
CA GLU A 89 -6.36 4.40 3.89
C GLU A 89 -7.53 3.41 3.84
N LEU A 90 -8.69 3.82 3.33
CA LEU A 90 -9.88 2.96 3.29
C LEU A 90 -9.83 1.95 2.15
N THR A 91 -9.36 2.38 0.97
CA THR A 91 -9.37 1.53 -0.22
C THR A 91 -8.15 0.61 -0.32
N TYR A 92 -7.05 0.89 0.37
CA TYR A 92 -5.83 0.09 0.31
C TYR A 92 -6.06 -1.39 0.65
N SER A 93 -6.79 -1.67 1.72
CA SER A 93 -7.08 -3.04 2.15
C SER A 93 -7.89 -3.82 1.12
N LEU A 94 -8.74 -3.15 0.34
CA LEU A 94 -9.50 -3.77 -0.74
C LEU A 94 -8.59 -4.21 -1.89
N HIS A 95 -7.55 -3.44 -2.20
CA HIS A 95 -6.53 -3.86 -3.16
C HIS A 95 -5.76 -5.11 -2.72
N VAL A 96 -5.49 -5.23 -1.42
CA VAL A 96 -4.86 -6.43 -0.85
C VAL A 96 -5.81 -7.62 -0.96
N LEU A 97 -7.07 -7.43 -0.61
CA LEU A 97 -8.10 -8.47 -0.67
C LEU A 97 -8.30 -9.03 -2.10
N VAL A 98 -8.37 -8.15 -3.10
CA VAL A 98 -8.44 -8.58 -4.52
C VAL A 98 -7.28 -9.50 -4.86
N ARG A 99 -6.05 -9.13 -4.50
CA ARG A 99 -4.85 -9.94 -4.78
C ARG A 99 -4.88 -11.27 -4.06
N TYR A 100 -5.21 -11.26 -2.79
CA TYR A 100 -5.31 -12.47 -1.98
C TYR A 100 -6.32 -13.46 -2.55
N GLU A 101 -7.51 -13.01 -2.93
CA GLU A 101 -8.53 -13.88 -3.50
C GLU A 101 -8.12 -14.47 -4.85
N LEU A 102 -7.51 -13.67 -5.72
CA LEU A 102 -7.04 -14.15 -7.02
C LEU A 102 -5.89 -15.14 -6.86
N GLU A 103 -4.94 -14.88 -5.98
CA GLU A 103 -3.85 -15.80 -5.68
C GLU A 103 -4.37 -17.12 -5.11
N LYS A 104 -5.32 -17.06 -4.18
CA LYS A 104 -6.01 -18.24 -3.66
C LYS A 104 -6.71 -19.04 -4.74
N MET A 105 -7.40 -18.38 -5.68
CA MET A 105 -8.03 -19.06 -6.81
C MET A 105 -7.01 -19.74 -7.73
N LEU A 106 -5.87 -19.08 -7.99
CA LEU A 106 -4.80 -19.64 -8.82
C LEU A 106 -4.20 -20.91 -8.20
N ILE A 107 -3.95 -20.89 -6.89
CA ILE A 107 -3.29 -22.00 -6.17
C ILE A 107 -4.28 -23.14 -5.90
N GLU A 108 -5.44 -22.86 -5.34
CA GLU A 108 -6.38 -23.88 -4.87
C GLU A 108 -7.29 -24.44 -5.97
N LYS A 109 -7.66 -23.62 -6.96
CA LYS A 109 -8.66 -23.97 -7.97
C LYS A 109 -8.08 -24.25 -9.35
N ASN A 110 -6.74 -24.23 -9.50
CA ASN A 110 -6.06 -24.37 -10.80
C ASN A 110 -6.66 -23.46 -11.88
N LEU A 111 -6.91 -22.20 -11.52
CA LEU A 111 -7.48 -21.22 -12.43
C LEU A 111 -6.61 -21.08 -13.68
N ASP A 112 -7.22 -21.06 -14.86
CA ASP A 112 -6.49 -20.74 -16.09
C ASP A 112 -5.98 -19.28 -16.01
N VAL A 113 -4.68 -19.10 -16.13
CA VAL A 113 -4.03 -17.79 -16.11
C VAL A 113 -4.62 -16.83 -17.15
N LYS A 114 -5.18 -17.37 -18.24
CA LYS A 114 -5.86 -16.56 -19.28
C LYS A 114 -7.13 -15.87 -18.78
N GLU A 115 -7.76 -16.38 -17.73
CA GLU A 115 -8.94 -15.78 -17.12
C GLU A 115 -8.60 -14.68 -16.12
N LEU A 116 -7.33 -14.60 -15.70
CA LEU A 116 -6.87 -13.68 -14.67
C LEU A 116 -7.19 -12.21 -14.98
N PRO A 117 -6.99 -11.66 -16.21
CA PRO A 117 -7.31 -10.27 -16.51
C PRO A 117 -8.80 -9.95 -16.31
N LYS A 118 -9.67 -10.86 -16.73
CA LYS A 118 -11.12 -10.69 -16.55
C LYS A 118 -11.50 -10.73 -15.07
N LEU A 119 -11.02 -11.71 -14.33
CA LEU A 119 -11.31 -11.86 -12.91
C LEU A 119 -10.76 -10.69 -12.09
N TRP A 120 -9.59 -10.19 -12.47
CA TRP A 120 -9.02 -8.98 -11.90
C TRP A 120 -9.98 -7.79 -12.05
N ALA A 121 -10.44 -7.53 -13.29
CA ALA A 121 -11.38 -6.45 -13.56
C ALA A 121 -12.70 -6.61 -12.80
N ASP A 122 -13.24 -7.83 -12.76
CA ASP A 122 -14.47 -8.15 -12.04
C ASP A 122 -14.32 -7.91 -10.53
N LYS A 123 -13.17 -8.27 -9.94
CA LYS A 123 -12.87 -8.04 -8.51
C LYS A 123 -12.67 -6.56 -8.19
N TYR A 124 -12.03 -5.79 -9.07
CA TYR A 124 -11.92 -4.35 -8.89
C TYR A 124 -13.27 -3.65 -8.93
N GLU A 125 -14.16 -4.07 -9.84
CA GLU A 125 -15.52 -3.56 -9.89
C GLU A 125 -16.33 -3.95 -8.64
N GLU A 126 -16.20 -5.20 -8.17
CA GLU A 126 -16.88 -5.70 -6.98
C GLU A 126 -16.48 -4.94 -5.71
N TYR A 127 -15.17 -4.72 -5.48
CA TYR A 127 -14.67 -4.16 -4.22
C TYR A 127 -14.47 -2.64 -4.24
N LEU A 128 -14.09 -2.09 -5.38
CA LEU A 128 -13.73 -0.68 -5.50
C LEU A 128 -14.73 0.14 -6.32
N GLY A 129 -15.68 -0.52 -6.98
CA GLY A 129 -16.67 0.14 -7.84
C GLY A 129 -16.08 0.75 -9.12
N ILE A 130 -14.86 0.37 -9.49
CA ILE A 130 -14.16 0.84 -10.68
C ILE A 130 -13.67 -0.35 -11.51
N ARG A 131 -13.69 -0.21 -12.84
CA ARG A 131 -13.24 -1.24 -13.75
C ARG A 131 -12.12 -0.71 -14.64
N PRO A 132 -10.99 -1.44 -14.79
CA PRO A 132 -9.97 -1.09 -15.77
C PRO A 132 -10.54 -1.06 -17.18
N GLU A 133 -10.23 -0.03 -17.96
CA GLU A 133 -10.69 0.09 -19.35
C GLU A 133 -9.86 -0.78 -20.31
N ASN A 134 -8.63 -1.09 -19.93
CA ASN A 134 -7.70 -1.90 -20.71
C ASN A 134 -6.63 -2.57 -19.84
N ASP A 135 -5.94 -3.55 -20.41
CA ASP A 135 -4.91 -4.34 -19.73
C ASP A 135 -3.67 -3.53 -19.28
N ALA A 136 -3.51 -2.29 -19.76
CA ALA A 136 -2.40 -1.43 -19.33
C ALA A 136 -2.64 -0.77 -17.96
N GLU A 137 -3.89 -0.78 -17.50
CA GLU A 137 -4.32 -0.15 -16.25
C GLU A 137 -4.16 -1.07 -15.02
N GLY A 138 -3.01 -1.72 -14.90
CA GLY A 138 -2.66 -2.50 -13.70
C GLY A 138 -3.07 -3.97 -13.72
N VAL A 139 -3.56 -4.47 -14.86
CA VAL A 139 -3.89 -5.90 -15.02
C VAL A 139 -2.59 -6.71 -15.18
N PRO A 140 -2.43 -7.83 -14.45
CA PRO A 140 -1.32 -8.75 -14.66
C PRO A 140 -1.36 -9.30 -16.09
N ARG A 141 -0.29 -9.09 -16.87
CA ARG A 141 -0.20 -9.65 -18.23
C ARG A 141 0.29 -11.10 -18.18
N PRO A 142 -0.50 -12.07 -18.65
CA PRO A 142 -0.12 -13.49 -18.66
C PRO A 142 1.15 -13.77 -19.48
N GLU A 143 1.42 -12.93 -20.49
CA GLU A 143 2.48 -13.14 -21.48
C GLU A 143 3.91 -12.95 -20.94
N ARG A 144 4.10 -12.40 -19.76
CA ARG A 144 5.43 -12.13 -19.20
C ARG A 144 5.99 -13.23 -18.31
N GLY A 145 5.36 -14.38 -18.20
CA GLY A 145 5.91 -15.58 -17.57
C GLY A 145 6.35 -15.48 -16.10
N HIS A 146 6.14 -14.33 -15.47
CA HIS A 146 6.48 -14.11 -14.08
C HIS A 146 5.28 -13.51 -13.33
N LEU A 147 4.56 -14.34 -12.61
CA LEU A 147 3.62 -13.86 -11.57
C LEU A 147 4.32 -12.86 -10.62
N GLY A 148 5.61 -13.08 -10.34
CA GLY A 148 6.44 -12.17 -9.55
C GLY A 148 6.66 -10.77 -10.16
N THR A 149 6.55 -10.58 -11.49
CA THR A 149 6.67 -9.26 -12.12
C THR A 149 5.31 -8.57 -12.34
N ALA A 150 4.23 -9.33 -12.35
CA ALA A 150 2.87 -8.78 -12.26
C ALA A 150 2.56 -8.25 -10.85
N TYR A 151 3.28 -8.76 -9.87
CA TYR A 151 3.27 -8.33 -8.47
C TYR A 151 4.69 -7.92 -8.07
N PRO A 152 5.18 -6.72 -8.41
CA PRO A 152 6.55 -6.30 -8.10
C PRO A 152 6.88 -6.32 -6.60
N HIS A 153 5.93 -6.66 -5.77
CA HIS A 153 6.07 -6.85 -4.32
C HIS A 153 5.55 -8.23 -3.83
N ALA A 154 5.43 -9.22 -4.72
CA ALA A 154 5.03 -10.58 -4.30
C ALA A 154 6.08 -11.26 -3.40
N GLU A 155 7.31 -10.76 -3.35
CA GLU A 155 8.31 -11.19 -2.36
C GLU A 155 8.01 -10.68 -0.93
N GLY A 156 7.01 -9.81 -0.76
CA GLY A 156 6.58 -9.28 0.54
C GLY A 156 5.08 -9.38 0.81
N ALA A 157 4.29 -10.00 -0.07
CA ALA A 157 2.83 -10.04 0.04
C ALA A 157 2.29 -11.40 0.45
N VAL A 158 3.04 -12.16 1.25
CA VAL A 158 2.47 -13.25 2.03
C VAL A 158 2.10 -12.67 3.40
N LEU A 159 0.81 -12.36 3.54
CA LEU A 159 0.07 -11.84 4.71
C LEU A 159 0.32 -10.38 5.05
#